data_95efecff0ddb67de13cf8b47f7436c88
#
_entry.id   95efecff0ddb67de13cf8b47f7436c88
#
_cell.length_a   1.000
_cell.length_b   1.000
_cell.length_c   1.000
_cell.angle_alpha   90.00
_cell.angle_beta   90.00
_cell.angle_gamma   90.00
#
_symmetry.space_group_name_H-M   'P 1'
#
loop_
_entity.id
_entity.type
_entity.pdbx_description
1 polymer ?
#
loop_
_entity_poly.entity_id
_entity_poly.type
_entity_poly.pdbx_seq_one_letter_code
_entity_poly.pdbx_strand_id
1 'polypeptide(L)'
;MNLEGLRVMGIDPGLTRCGLSVVQAGRGRAVIPIAVGVVRTPSDKDLGERLQRLSVAVREWMDDYQPQVVALERVFERGEVSTVMQTAHAVGVLVLAAAERDIPVHMYTPSEVKKAVSGNGRADKKQMTAMITRILGLSEAPKPADAADALALAVCHCWRAPALAWVNGSDPSACLLYTSPSPRDKRQ
;
A
#
# COMPACT_ATOMS: atom_id res chain seq x y z
N MET A 1 -2.26 21.97 3.65
CA MET A 1 -1.79 21.38 2.40
C MET A 1 -2.99 20.89 1.62
N ASN A 2 -3.18 21.31 0.38
CA ASN A 2 -4.26 20.79 -0.46
C ASN A 2 -3.75 19.50 -1.11
N LEU A 3 -4.37 18.36 -0.83
CA LEU A 3 -4.04 17.06 -1.42
C LEU A 3 -4.92 16.74 -2.64
N GLU A 4 -5.74 17.67 -3.08
CA GLU A 4 -6.60 17.49 -4.25
C GLU A 4 -5.72 17.18 -5.48
N GLY A 5 -6.04 16.09 -6.15
CA GLY A 5 -5.26 15.59 -7.27
C GLY A 5 -4.14 14.60 -6.93
N LEU A 6 -3.79 14.41 -5.64
CA LEU A 6 -2.77 13.43 -5.25
C LEU A 6 -3.18 12.01 -5.67
N ARG A 7 -2.37 11.36 -6.48
CA ARG A 7 -2.54 9.96 -6.84
C ARG A 7 -1.79 9.06 -5.88
N VAL A 8 -2.52 8.13 -5.29
CA VAL A 8 -2.00 7.17 -4.32
C VAL A 8 -2.14 5.77 -4.88
N MET A 9 -1.04 5.03 -4.93
CA MET A 9 -1.06 3.61 -5.25
C MET A 9 -1.11 2.81 -3.96
N GLY A 10 -2.18 2.03 -3.76
CA GLY A 10 -2.32 1.10 -2.65
C GLY A 10 -1.85 -0.29 -3.05
N ILE A 11 -1.04 -0.93 -2.22
CA ILE A 11 -0.51 -2.27 -2.48
C ILE A 11 -0.73 -3.18 -1.27
N ASP A 12 -1.51 -4.25 -1.48
CA ASP A 12 -1.63 -5.37 -0.56
C ASP A 12 -0.62 -6.47 -0.98
N PRO A 13 0.53 -6.60 -0.27
CA PRO A 13 1.64 -7.39 -0.75
C PRO A 13 1.44 -8.88 -0.55
N GLY A 14 1.60 -9.65 -1.60
CA GLY A 14 1.65 -11.10 -1.57
C GLY A 14 2.39 -11.65 -2.78
N LEU A 15 3.19 -12.69 -2.59
CA LEU A 15 3.95 -13.28 -3.70
C LEU A 15 3.04 -14.04 -4.69
N THR A 16 2.02 -14.73 -4.21
CA THR A 16 1.08 -15.47 -5.07
C THR A 16 -0.01 -14.55 -5.65
N ARG A 17 -0.48 -13.61 -4.85
CA ARG A 17 -1.45 -12.59 -5.24
C ARG A 17 -1.06 -11.28 -4.58
N CYS A 18 -0.89 -10.25 -5.38
CA CYS A 18 -0.60 -8.91 -4.92
C CYS A 18 -1.71 -7.98 -5.40
N GLY A 19 -2.46 -7.42 -4.47
CA GLY A 19 -3.50 -6.43 -4.76
C GLY A 19 -2.88 -5.09 -5.11
N LEU A 20 -3.33 -4.49 -6.20
CA LEU A 20 -2.91 -3.16 -6.64
C LEU A 20 -4.13 -2.26 -6.82
N SER A 21 -4.02 -1.02 -6.42
CA SER A 21 -5.03 -0.01 -6.68
C SER A 21 -4.38 1.35 -6.91
N VAL A 22 -5.05 2.21 -7.66
CA VAL A 22 -4.70 3.62 -7.76
C VAL A 22 -5.96 4.43 -7.53
N VAL A 23 -5.86 5.39 -6.62
CA VAL A 23 -6.94 6.35 -6.35
C VAL A 23 -6.40 7.78 -6.43
N GLN A 24 -7.28 8.73 -6.63
CA GLN A 24 -6.97 10.14 -6.59
C GLN A 24 -7.70 10.82 -5.44
N ALA A 25 -7.00 11.57 -4.62
CA ALA A 25 -7.61 12.40 -3.60
C ALA A 25 -8.42 13.51 -4.24
N GLY A 26 -9.67 13.63 -3.85
CA GLY A 26 -10.57 14.72 -4.23
C GLY A 26 -10.68 15.76 -3.14
N ARG A 27 -11.71 16.59 -3.23
CA ARG A 27 -11.98 17.67 -2.27
C ARG A 27 -12.43 17.11 -0.91
N GLY A 28 -11.80 17.57 0.16
CA GLY A 28 -12.13 17.13 1.52
C GLY A 28 -11.77 15.66 1.75
N ARG A 29 -12.76 14.81 1.94
CA ARG A 29 -12.58 13.35 2.12
C ARG A 29 -12.95 12.54 0.88
N ALA A 30 -13.25 13.17 -0.24
CA ALA A 30 -13.56 12.47 -1.46
C ALA A 30 -12.32 11.72 -1.98
N VAL A 31 -12.54 10.50 -2.45
CA VAL A 31 -11.51 9.67 -3.08
C VAL A 31 -12.11 9.07 -4.34
N ILE A 32 -11.40 9.23 -5.46
CA ILE A 32 -11.85 8.81 -6.79
C ILE A 32 -11.05 7.58 -7.17
N PRO A 33 -11.66 6.42 -7.40
CA PRO A 33 -10.96 5.24 -7.90
C PRO A 33 -10.53 5.44 -9.36
N ILE A 34 -9.26 5.11 -9.67
CA ILE A 34 -8.71 5.18 -11.02
C ILE A 34 -8.53 3.78 -11.58
N ALA A 35 -7.87 2.90 -10.84
CA ALA A 35 -7.60 1.54 -11.26
C ALA A 35 -7.56 0.59 -10.06
N VAL A 36 -7.93 -0.66 -10.30
CA VAL A 36 -7.80 -1.74 -9.31
C VAL A 36 -7.55 -3.06 -10.01
N GLY A 37 -6.67 -3.88 -9.45
CA GLY A 37 -6.33 -5.19 -10.02
C GLY A 37 -5.57 -6.08 -9.05
N VAL A 38 -5.25 -7.28 -9.51
CA VAL A 38 -4.44 -8.25 -8.76
C VAL A 38 -3.42 -8.89 -9.69
N VAL A 39 -2.16 -8.71 -9.36
CA VAL A 39 -1.05 -9.43 -9.99
C VAL A 39 -0.99 -10.84 -9.40
N ARG A 40 -0.91 -11.85 -10.27
CA ARG A 40 -0.81 -13.24 -9.88
C ARG A 40 0.48 -13.84 -10.39
N THR A 41 1.17 -14.56 -9.53
CA THR A 41 2.33 -15.35 -9.93
C THR A 41 2.06 -16.86 -9.71
N PRO A 42 2.38 -17.72 -10.68
CA PRO A 42 2.17 -19.15 -10.53
C PRO A 42 3.00 -19.72 -9.37
N SER A 43 2.40 -20.58 -8.56
CA SER A 43 3.08 -21.16 -7.38
C SER A 43 4.07 -22.28 -7.74
N ASP A 44 3.99 -22.81 -8.94
CA ASP A 44 4.88 -23.83 -9.51
C ASP A 44 6.21 -23.28 -10.08
N LYS A 45 6.33 -21.95 -10.12
CA LYS A 45 7.54 -21.25 -10.59
C LYS A 45 8.50 -20.98 -9.44
N ASP A 46 9.80 -20.86 -9.77
CA ASP A 46 10.80 -20.49 -8.80
C ASP A 46 10.60 -19.07 -8.25
N LEU A 47 11.21 -18.78 -7.11
CA LEU A 47 11.07 -17.50 -6.42
C LEU A 47 11.51 -16.33 -7.31
N GLY A 48 12.62 -16.46 -8.01
CA GLY A 48 13.17 -15.40 -8.85
C GLY A 48 12.24 -15.03 -10.00
N GLU A 49 11.69 -16.02 -10.70
CA GLU A 49 10.73 -15.80 -11.79
C GLU A 49 9.45 -15.11 -11.28
N ARG A 50 8.97 -15.54 -10.12
CA ARG A 50 7.77 -14.94 -9.50
C ARG A 50 8.01 -13.46 -9.09
N LEU A 51 9.15 -13.18 -8.47
CA LEU A 51 9.53 -11.81 -8.10
C LEU A 51 9.75 -10.93 -9.32
N GLN A 52 10.35 -11.46 -10.39
CA GLN A 52 10.51 -10.74 -11.64
C GLN A 52 9.15 -10.35 -12.25
N ARG A 53 8.19 -11.29 -12.32
CA ARG A 53 6.82 -11.01 -12.80
C ARG A 53 6.13 -9.93 -11.98
N LEU A 54 6.24 -10.02 -10.65
CA LEU A 54 5.69 -8.99 -9.76
C LEU A 54 6.35 -7.63 -10.00
N SER A 55 7.67 -7.60 -10.16
CA SER A 55 8.45 -6.40 -10.43
C SER A 55 8.03 -5.73 -11.73
N VAL A 56 7.90 -6.48 -12.81
CA VAL A 56 7.47 -5.96 -14.11
C VAL A 56 6.08 -5.35 -14.00
N ALA A 57 5.12 -6.11 -13.48
CA ALA A 57 3.74 -5.66 -13.40
C ALA A 57 3.57 -4.39 -12.55
N VAL A 58 4.28 -4.30 -11.39
CA VAL A 58 4.16 -3.13 -10.53
C VAL A 58 4.81 -1.89 -11.15
N ARG A 59 5.92 -2.07 -11.89
CA ARG A 59 6.56 -0.97 -12.63
C ARG A 59 5.66 -0.45 -13.76
N GLU A 60 5.02 -1.32 -14.51
CA GLU A 60 4.03 -0.96 -15.52
C GLU A 60 2.90 -0.14 -14.91
N TRP A 61 2.36 -0.57 -13.76
CA TRP A 61 1.33 0.21 -13.06
C TRP A 61 1.82 1.59 -12.62
N MET A 62 3.05 1.69 -12.11
CA MET A 62 3.63 2.98 -11.74
C MET A 62 3.84 3.88 -12.95
N ASP A 63 4.27 3.32 -14.07
CA ASP A 63 4.50 4.05 -15.31
C ASP A 63 3.19 4.50 -15.99
N ASP A 64 2.15 3.66 -15.97
CA ASP A 64 0.85 3.97 -16.57
C ASP A 64 0.04 4.98 -15.75
N TYR A 65 0.01 4.81 -14.43
CA TYR A 65 -0.86 5.62 -13.56
C TYR A 65 -0.16 6.79 -12.88
N GLN A 66 1.18 6.84 -12.92
CA GLN A 66 1.98 7.93 -12.35
C GLN A 66 1.59 8.30 -10.91
N PRO A 67 1.59 7.35 -9.94
CA PRO A 67 1.29 7.66 -8.56
C PRO A 67 2.40 8.52 -7.95
N GLN A 68 2.04 9.42 -7.08
CA GLN A 68 2.97 10.30 -6.36
C GLN A 68 3.39 9.73 -5.02
N VAL A 69 2.74 8.65 -4.58
CA VAL A 69 3.03 7.95 -3.33
C VAL A 69 2.48 6.52 -3.37
N VAL A 70 3.19 5.61 -2.72
CA VAL A 70 2.75 4.23 -2.49
C VAL A 70 2.33 4.04 -1.04
N ALA A 71 1.13 3.51 -0.83
CA ALA A 71 0.63 3.02 0.45
C ALA A 71 0.72 1.49 0.48
N LEU A 72 1.59 0.96 1.32
CA LEU A 72 1.90 -0.47 1.40
C LEU A 72 1.48 -1.04 2.75
N GLU A 73 0.95 -2.28 2.78
CA GLU A 73 0.71 -2.95 4.04
C GLU A 73 2.03 -3.39 4.68
N ARG A 74 2.17 -3.12 6.00
CA ARG A 74 3.32 -3.57 6.78
C ARG A 74 3.20 -5.06 7.05
N VAL A 75 4.23 -5.81 6.67
CA VAL A 75 4.32 -7.24 7.02
C VAL A 75 4.45 -7.41 8.52
N PHE A 76 3.62 -8.27 9.11
CA PHE A 76 3.71 -8.68 10.52
C PHE A 76 4.05 -10.17 10.62
N GLU A 77 4.77 -10.52 11.67
CA GLU A 77 5.19 -11.88 12.00
C GLU A 77 4.00 -12.76 12.51
N ARG A 78 2.85 -12.71 11.83
CA ARG A 78 1.70 -13.56 12.18
C ARG A 78 1.42 -14.53 11.05
N GLY A 79 1.92 -15.75 11.18
CA GLY A 79 1.71 -16.81 10.19
C GLY A 79 2.86 -17.80 10.18
N GLU A 80 2.80 -18.73 9.24
CA GLU A 80 3.94 -19.60 8.95
C GLU A 80 5.13 -18.78 8.45
N VAL A 81 6.31 -19.09 8.95
CA VAL A 81 7.57 -18.41 8.60
C VAL A 81 7.77 -18.34 7.09
N SER A 82 7.45 -19.42 6.38
CA SER A 82 7.54 -19.51 4.91
C SER A 82 6.69 -18.44 4.21
N THR A 83 5.46 -18.23 4.66
CA THR A 83 4.54 -17.22 4.12
C THR A 83 5.03 -15.81 4.42
N VAL A 84 5.49 -15.57 5.63
CA VAL A 84 6.05 -14.27 6.04
C VAL A 84 7.27 -13.92 5.20
N MET A 85 8.18 -14.89 4.98
CA MET A 85 9.37 -14.69 4.15
C MET A 85 9.02 -14.42 2.68
N GLN A 86 8.07 -15.13 2.10
CA GLN A 86 7.61 -14.88 0.73
C GLN A 86 7.02 -13.48 0.57
N THR A 87 6.22 -13.05 1.54
CA THR A 87 5.66 -11.69 1.54
C THR A 87 6.76 -10.63 1.72
N ALA A 88 7.75 -10.89 2.58
CA ALA A 88 8.89 -9.98 2.76
C ALA A 88 9.71 -9.82 1.47
N HIS A 89 9.95 -10.90 0.72
CA HIS A 89 10.61 -10.82 -0.60
C HIS A 89 9.80 -9.96 -1.58
N ALA A 90 8.47 -10.16 -1.63
CA ALA A 90 7.59 -9.35 -2.46
C ALA A 90 7.66 -7.86 -2.06
N VAL A 91 7.59 -7.55 -0.77
CA VAL A 91 7.70 -6.17 -0.25
C VAL A 91 9.02 -5.53 -0.67
N GLY A 92 10.14 -6.24 -0.57
CA GLY A 92 11.44 -5.73 -1.01
C GLY A 92 11.44 -5.30 -2.47
N VAL A 93 10.84 -6.10 -3.36
CA VAL A 93 10.71 -5.78 -4.79
C VAL A 93 9.79 -4.58 -5.02
N LEU A 94 8.68 -4.49 -4.30
CA LEU A 94 7.71 -3.39 -4.41
C LEU A 94 8.32 -2.06 -3.97
N VAL A 95 9.05 -2.07 -2.85
CA VAL A 95 9.75 -0.88 -2.33
C VAL A 95 10.87 -0.45 -3.29
N LEU A 96 11.64 -1.40 -3.83
CA LEU A 96 12.68 -1.11 -4.81
C LEU A 96 12.11 -0.47 -6.07
N ALA A 97 11.01 -1.02 -6.61
CA ALA A 97 10.36 -0.48 -7.80
C ALA A 97 9.87 0.96 -7.62
N ALA A 98 9.39 1.31 -6.42
CA ALA A 98 9.01 2.67 -6.07
C ALA A 98 10.22 3.59 -5.92
N ALA A 99 11.28 3.12 -5.24
CA ALA A 99 12.51 3.89 -5.03
C ALA A 99 13.23 4.23 -6.35
N GLU A 100 13.25 3.32 -7.32
CA GLU A 100 13.81 3.56 -8.65
C GLU A 100 13.08 4.67 -9.45
N ARG A 101 11.90 5.10 -8.99
CA ARG A 101 11.05 6.14 -9.56
C ARG A 101 10.91 7.36 -8.67
N ASP A 102 11.70 7.42 -7.58
CA ASP A 102 11.61 8.47 -6.57
C ASP A 102 10.19 8.61 -5.96
N ILE A 103 9.42 7.49 -5.93
CA ILE A 103 8.08 7.47 -5.34
C ILE A 103 8.19 7.08 -3.86
N PRO A 104 7.80 7.96 -2.91
CA PRO A 104 7.83 7.65 -1.49
C PRO A 104 6.86 6.53 -1.12
N VAL A 105 7.29 5.65 -0.19
CA VAL A 105 6.51 4.53 0.30
C VAL A 105 6.12 4.74 1.76
N HIS A 106 4.82 4.69 2.05
CA HIS A 106 4.29 4.73 3.41
C HIS A 106 3.71 3.37 3.79
N MET A 107 4.16 2.82 4.92
CA MET A 107 3.70 1.52 5.41
C MET A 107 2.65 1.66 6.49
N TYR A 108 1.55 0.92 6.36
CA TYR A 108 0.42 0.92 7.29
C TYR A 108 0.18 -0.45 7.90
N THR A 109 -0.14 -0.47 9.18
CA THR A 109 -0.59 -1.70 9.85
C THR A 109 -2.05 -1.99 9.47
N PRO A 110 -2.49 -3.26 9.48
CA PRO A 110 -3.89 -3.61 9.24
C PRO A 110 -4.88 -2.87 10.16
N SER A 111 -4.51 -2.66 11.43
CA SER A 111 -5.34 -1.96 12.39
C SER A 111 -5.47 -0.46 12.09
N GLU A 112 -4.40 0.17 11.58
CA GLU A 112 -4.44 1.57 11.13
C GLU A 112 -5.35 1.75 9.93
N VAL A 113 -5.25 0.85 8.94
CA VAL A 113 -6.12 0.87 7.75
C VAL A 113 -7.58 0.69 8.17
N LYS A 114 -7.88 -0.31 8.99
CA LYS A 114 -9.22 -0.56 9.51
C LYS A 114 -9.78 0.65 10.25
N LYS A 115 -9.00 1.24 11.16
CA LYS A 115 -9.40 2.42 11.91
C LYS A 115 -9.66 3.62 11.02
N ALA A 116 -8.82 3.87 10.01
CA ALA A 116 -8.98 4.98 9.08
C ALA A 116 -10.26 4.85 8.24
N VAL A 117 -10.51 3.65 7.68
CA VAL A 117 -11.59 3.40 6.73
C VAL A 117 -12.94 3.21 7.42
N SER A 118 -12.99 2.43 8.51
CA SER A 118 -14.25 2.05 9.18
C SER A 118 -14.48 2.73 10.54
N GLY A 119 -13.49 3.46 11.06
CA GLY A 119 -13.51 4.00 12.42
C GLY A 119 -13.20 2.94 13.49
N ASN A 120 -13.14 1.64 13.15
CA ASN A 120 -12.92 0.53 14.04
C ASN A 120 -11.69 -0.30 13.63
N GLY A 121 -10.62 -0.27 14.40
CA GLY A 121 -9.39 -1.03 14.14
C GLY A 121 -9.54 -2.56 14.17
N ARG A 122 -10.70 -3.07 14.62
CA ARG A 122 -11.04 -4.50 14.67
C ARG A 122 -12.08 -4.91 13.61
N ALA A 123 -12.41 -4.04 12.65
CA ALA A 123 -13.37 -4.33 11.59
C ALA A 123 -13.01 -5.64 10.86
N ASP A 124 -14.01 -6.43 10.54
CA ASP A 124 -13.85 -7.65 9.75
C ASP A 124 -13.75 -7.35 8.24
N LYS A 125 -13.41 -8.36 7.44
CA LYS A 125 -13.26 -8.20 5.98
C LYS A 125 -14.56 -7.75 5.30
N LYS A 126 -15.71 -8.25 5.74
CA LYS A 126 -17.01 -7.89 5.16
C LYS A 126 -17.33 -6.42 5.42
N GLN A 127 -17.10 -5.96 6.65
CA GLN A 127 -17.25 -4.54 7.01
C GLN A 127 -16.31 -3.65 6.20
N MET A 128 -15.03 -4.03 6.07
CA MET A 128 -14.06 -3.27 5.28
C MET A 128 -14.47 -3.17 3.82
N THR A 129 -14.85 -4.29 3.19
CA THR A 129 -15.29 -4.29 1.79
C THR A 129 -16.53 -3.42 1.60
N ALA A 130 -17.53 -3.51 2.48
CA ALA A 130 -18.73 -2.67 2.41
C ALA A 130 -18.38 -1.17 2.54
N MET A 131 -17.48 -0.82 3.45
CA MET A 131 -17.04 0.57 3.62
C MET A 131 -16.30 1.10 2.38
N ILE A 132 -15.38 0.33 1.82
CA ILE A 132 -14.66 0.72 0.60
C ILE A 132 -15.62 0.90 -0.59
N THR A 133 -16.54 -0.03 -0.78
CA THR A 133 -17.58 0.07 -1.82
C THR A 133 -18.35 1.38 -1.70
N ARG A 134 -18.78 1.73 -0.47
CA ARG A 134 -19.53 2.95 -0.19
C ARG A 134 -18.69 4.22 -0.36
N ILE A 135 -17.46 4.23 0.18
CA ILE A 135 -16.56 5.40 0.13
C ILE A 135 -16.22 5.78 -1.31
N LEU A 136 -15.97 4.77 -2.15
CA LEU A 136 -15.58 4.96 -3.53
C LEU A 136 -16.77 5.01 -4.51
N GLY A 137 -18.01 4.89 -4.02
CA GLY A 137 -19.22 4.91 -4.85
C GLY A 137 -19.28 3.79 -5.88
N LEU A 138 -18.70 2.63 -5.57
CA LEU A 138 -18.67 1.51 -6.51
C LEU A 138 -20.04 0.84 -6.60
N SER A 139 -20.44 0.42 -7.81
CA SER A 139 -21.69 -0.31 -8.06
C SER A 139 -21.69 -1.71 -7.46
N GLU A 140 -20.51 -2.33 -7.37
CA GLU A 140 -20.30 -3.66 -6.80
C GLU A 140 -19.08 -3.69 -5.89
N ALA A 141 -19.07 -4.66 -4.97
CA ALA A 141 -17.92 -4.91 -4.11
C ALA A 141 -16.69 -5.32 -4.93
N PRO A 142 -15.51 -4.74 -4.66
CA PRO A 142 -14.28 -5.11 -5.36
C PRO A 142 -13.97 -6.60 -5.21
N LYS A 143 -13.61 -7.25 -6.30
CA LYS A 143 -13.24 -8.68 -6.36
C LYS A 143 -11.93 -8.84 -7.12
N PRO A 144 -11.02 -9.73 -6.67
CA PRO A 144 -11.05 -10.51 -5.42
C PRO A 144 -10.79 -9.65 -4.17
N ALA A 145 -10.75 -10.26 -2.97
CA ALA A 145 -10.58 -9.54 -1.70
C ALA A 145 -9.30 -8.69 -1.65
N ASP A 146 -8.21 -9.17 -2.24
CA ASP A 146 -6.91 -8.46 -2.31
C ASP A 146 -7.05 -7.08 -3.01
N ALA A 147 -8.01 -6.95 -3.93
CA ALA A 147 -8.33 -5.67 -4.58
C ALA A 147 -8.99 -4.67 -3.61
N ALA A 148 -9.88 -5.16 -2.73
CA ALA A 148 -10.50 -4.33 -1.70
C ALA A 148 -9.49 -3.88 -0.64
N ASP A 149 -8.56 -4.77 -0.25
CA ASP A 149 -7.50 -4.49 0.72
C ASP A 149 -6.52 -3.43 0.16
N ALA A 150 -6.14 -3.52 -1.12
CA ALA A 150 -5.33 -2.49 -1.80
C ALA A 150 -6.03 -1.13 -1.87
N LEU A 151 -7.33 -1.09 -2.20
CA LEU A 151 -8.12 0.14 -2.20
C LEU A 151 -8.20 0.76 -0.79
N ALA A 152 -8.34 -0.07 0.25
CA ALA A 152 -8.38 0.39 1.63
C ALA A 152 -7.06 1.07 2.06
N LEU A 153 -5.91 0.55 1.61
CA LEU A 153 -4.60 1.16 1.84
C LEU A 153 -4.48 2.54 1.18
N ALA A 154 -4.88 2.65 -0.07
CA ALA A 154 -4.85 3.92 -0.79
C ALA A 154 -5.78 4.97 -0.15
N VAL A 155 -7.02 4.60 0.20
CA VAL A 155 -7.97 5.47 0.93
C VAL A 155 -7.42 5.88 2.29
N CYS A 156 -6.82 4.94 3.04
CA CYS A 156 -6.19 5.21 4.33
C CYS A 156 -5.12 6.30 4.18
N HIS A 157 -4.26 6.19 3.16
CA HIS A 157 -3.24 7.19 2.92
C HIS A 157 -3.84 8.56 2.59
N CYS A 158 -4.79 8.64 1.65
CA CYS A 158 -5.46 9.89 1.30
C CYS A 158 -6.01 10.63 2.53
N TRP A 159 -6.52 9.91 3.53
CA TRP A 159 -7.11 10.50 4.72
C TRP A 159 -6.11 10.80 5.84
N ARG A 160 -4.97 10.11 5.87
CA ARG A 160 -3.93 10.29 6.90
C ARG A 160 -2.79 11.23 6.47
N ALA A 161 -2.54 11.38 5.18
CA ALA A 161 -1.45 12.19 4.66
C ALA A 161 -1.44 13.64 5.18
N PRO A 162 -2.59 14.34 5.35
CA PRO A 162 -2.59 15.68 5.95
C PRO A 162 -2.00 15.69 7.36
N ALA A 163 -2.35 14.70 8.19
CA ALA A 163 -1.82 14.59 9.54
C ALA A 163 -0.34 14.22 9.58
N LEU A 164 0.12 13.37 8.65
CA LEU A 164 1.53 12.98 8.54
C LEU A 164 2.42 14.15 8.14
N ALA A 165 1.95 15.02 7.25
CA ALA A 165 2.67 16.24 6.87
C ALA A 165 2.87 17.19 8.06
N TRP A 166 1.93 17.26 8.99
CA TRP A 166 2.06 18.06 10.22
C TRP A 166 3.09 17.50 11.21
N VAL A 167 3.17 16.17 11.30
CA VAL A 167 4.11 15.50 12.23
C VAL A 167 5.56 15.56 11.74
N ASN A 168 5.76 15.52 10.43
CA ASN A 168 7.10 15.44 9.81
C ASN A 168 7.68 16.82 9.39
N GLY A 169 7.04 17.93 9.75
CA GLY A 169 7.55 19.28 9.49
C GLY A 169 7.80 19.53 8.00
N SER A 170 6.74 19.69 7.22
CA SER A 170 6.69 20.27 5.86
C SER A 170 7.68 19.76 4.78
N ASP A 171 8.44 18.70 5.00
CA ASP A 171 9.30 18.11 4.00
C ASP A 171 8.75 16.73 3.55
N PRO A 172 8.16 16.63 2.34
CA PRO A 172 7.69 15.38 1.78
C PRO A 172 8.81 14.35 1.54
N SER A 173 10.08 14.79 1.48
CA SER A 173 11.25 13.94 1.26
C SER A 173 11.79 13.31 2.56
N ALA A 174 11.35 13.78 3.73
CA ALA A 174 11.84 13.31 5.04
C ALA A 174 11.32 11.93 5.47
N CYS A 175 10.65 11.17 4.61
CA CYS A 175 10.07 9.86 4.95
C CYS A 175 11.00 8.68 4.67
N LEU A 176 12.33 8.90 4.64
CA LEU A 176 13.34 7.85 4.77
C LEU A 176 13.73 7.68 6.24
N LEU A 177 12.74 7.43 7.12
CA LEU A 177 13.02 7.08 8.51
C LEU A 177 13.32 5.59 8.66
N TYR A 178 14.49 5.19 8.18
CA TYR A 178 15.23 4.06 8.72
C TYR A 178 16.68 4.48 8.99
N THR A 179 16.86 5.50 9.83
CA THR A 179 18.18 5.85 10.39
C THR A 179 18.06 6.32 11.83
N SER A 180 17.54 5.44 12.70
CA SER A 180 18.00 5.48 14.09
C SER A 180 19.24 4.60 14.14
N PRO A 181 20.43 5.14 14.49
CA PRO A 181 21.61 4.30 14.70
C PRO A 181 21.29 3.28 15.77
N SER A 182 21.60 2.01 15.48
CA SER A 182 21.47 0.91 16.43
C SER A 182 22.20 1.27 17.72
N PRO A 183 21.67 0.89 18.91
CA PRO A 183 22.39 1.06 20.17
C PRO A 183 23.80 0.44 20.18
N ARG A 184 24.15 -0.39 19.19
CA ARG A 184 25.49 -0.98 19.02
C ARG A 184 26.52 -0.03 18.40
N ASP A 185 26.09 1.04 17.72
CA ASP A 185 27.02 1.98 17.07
C ASP A 185 27.60 3.05 18.02
N LYS A 186 27.23 3.00 19.30
CA LYS A 186 27.71 3.93 20.33
C LYS A 186 28.89 3.39 21.15
N ARG A 187 29.57 2.34 20.70
CA ARG A 187 30.79 1.82 21.34
C ARG A 187 31.98 1.88 20.38
N GLN A 188 32.51 3.06 20.21
CA GLN A 188 33.92 3.30 19.92
C GLN A 188 34.34 4.53 20.69
#